data_39ef6d6dcfcfbbfad6b16195cf8b0540
#
_entry.id   39ef6d6dcfcfbbfad6b16195cf8b0540
#
_cell.length_a   1.000
_cell.length_b   1.000
_cell.length_c   1.000
_cell.angle_alpha   90.00
_cell.angle_beta   90.00
_cell.angle_gamma   90.00
#
_symmetry.space_group_name_H-M   'P 1'
#
loop_
_entity.id
_entity.type
_entity.pdbx_description
1 polymer ?
#
loop_
_entity_poly.entity_id
_entity_poly.type
_entity_poly.pdbx_seq_one_letter_code
_entity_poly.pdbx_strand_id
1 'polypeptide(L)'
;MLQYKSIILENVYRTDLPEGFLKNLKTYVKDYGCGLVACGGEDSFALGGYQDTELEKLLPVDMQLRGVNEKQNLAMVMVIDHSGSMSEQTEGGTNLDLAIAAAKAAVDQLDTKDEVGVVTFDDGYTWQVPLEKVKDKDKIHQSIETISEGGGTTIKPAVRARH
;
A
#
# COMPACT_ATOMS: atom_id res chain seq x y z
N MET A 1 34.44 -18.72 6.90
CA MET A 1 34.45 -18.16 5.53
C MET A 1 35.60 -18.70 4.68
N LEU A 2 36.81 -18.71 5.14
CA LEU A 2 38.03 -19.08 4.34
C LEU A 2 38.06 -20.52 3.76
N GLN A 3 37.09 -21.36 4.14
CA GLN A 3 36.96 -22.72 3.58
C GLN A 3 36.28 -22.74 2.20
N TYR A 4 35.57 -21.65 1.84
CA TYR A 4 34.82 -21.53 0.63
C TYR A 4 35.44 -20.51 -0.31
N LYS A 5 35.31 -20.71 -1.61
CA LYS A 5 35.84 -19.79 -2.63
C LYS A 5 34.85 -18.70 -3.03
N SER A 6 33.58 -18.89 -2.70
CA SER A 6 32.52 -17.92 -2.96
C SER A 6 31.43 -18.00 -1.88
N ILE A 7 30.77 -16.89 -1.68
CA ILE A 7 29.57 -16.75 -0.82
C ILE A 7 28.44 -16.25 -1.67
N ILE A 8 27.26 -16.85 -1.48
CA ILE A 8 26.01 -16.42 -2.10
C ILE A 8 25.09 -15.94 -0.97
N LEU A 9 24.64 -14.70 -1.06
CA LEU A 9 23.59 -14.14 -0.20
C LEU A 9 22.29 -14.13 -1.00
N GLU A 10 21.34 -14.97 -0.63
CA GLU A 10 20.04 -15.09 -1.29
C GLU A 10 18.95 -14.69 -0.31
N ASN A 11 18.30 -13.56 -0.57
CA ASN A 11 17.15 -13.06 0.18
C ASN A 11 17.30 -13.17 1.71
N VAL A 12 18.39 -12.62 2.26
CA VAL A 12 18.70 -12.64 3.69
C VAL A 12 18.60 -11.22 4.23
N TYR A 13 17.82 -11.03 5.28
CA TYR A 13 17.72 -9.75 5.97
C TYR A 13 19.00 -9.48 6.79
N ARG A 14 19.45 -8.23 6.84
CA ARG A 14 20.72 -7.85 7.49
C ARG A 14 20.81 -8.31 8.94
N THR A 15 19.70 -8.25 9.70
CA THR A 15 19.68 -8.65 11.11
C THR A 15 19.78 -10.15 11.35
N ASP A 16 19.56 -10.97 10.32
CA ASP A 16 19.68 -12.43 10.39
C ASP A 16 21.13 -12.89 10.21
N LEU A 17 22.00 -11.96 9.80
CA LEU A 17 23.43 -12.26 9.68
C LEU A 17 24.12 -12.17 11.05
N PRO A 18 25.07 -13.08 11.33
CA PRO A 18 25.86 -13.02 12.56
C PRO A 18 26.59 -11.69 12.70
N GLU A 19 26.79 -11.26 13.95
CA GLU A 19 27.55 -10.06 14.25
C GLU A 19 28.96 -10.10 13.60
N GLY A 20 29.38 -8.99 13.02
CA GLY A 20 30.65 -8.87 12.32
C GLY A 20 30.71 -9.56 10.96
N PHE A 21 29.65 -10.24 10.50
CA PHE A 21 29.65 -10.95 9.21
C PHE A 21 30.02 -10.02 8.05
N LEU A 22 29.42 -8.86 7.94
CA LEU A 22 29.68 -7.91 6.84
C LEU A 22 31.10 -7.37 6.85
N LYS A 23 31.66 -7.15 8.03
CA LYS A 23 33.08 -6.74 8.17
C LYS A 23 34.03 -7.83 7.69
N ASN A 24 33.75 -9.07 8.08
CA ASN A 24 34.53 -10.23 7.66
C ASN A 24 34.36 -10.51 6.15
N LEU A 25 33.17 -10.25 5.61
CA LEU A 25 32.88 -10.38 4.18
C LEU A 25 33.77 -9.44 3.34
N LYS A 26 33.98 -8.22 3.81
CA LYS A 26 34.88 -7.25 3.14
C LYS A 26 36.30 -7.80 3.02
N THR A 27 36.87 -8.27 4.12
CA THR A 27 38.21 -8.90 4.12
C THR A 27 38.22 -10.13 3.21
N TYR A 28 37.21 -10.96 3.29
CA TYR A 28 37.09 -12.17 2.47
C TYR A 28 37.10 -11.86 0.96
N VAL A 29 36.40 -10.83 0.52
CA VAL A 29 36.32 -10.45 -0.91
C VAL A 29 37.56 -9.67 -1.34
N LYS A 30 37.96 -8.61 -0.57
CA LYS A 30 39.04 -7.70 -0.99
C LYS A 30 40.45 -8.25 -0.75
N ASP A 31 40.66 -8.88 0.41
CA ASP A 31 42.00 -9.29 0.81
C ASP A 31 42.33 -10.71 0.32
N TYR A 32 41.34 -11.59 0.26
CA TYR A 32 41.51 -12.98 -0.19
C TYR A 32 41.02 -13.23 -1.63
N GLY A 33 40.40 -12.26 -2.29
CA GLY A 33 39.96 -12.37 -3.69
C GLY A 33 38.85 -13.38 -3.91
N CYS A 34 38.00 -13.67 -2.90
CA CYS A 34 36.95 -14.64 -2.99
C CYS A 34 35.69 -14.05 -3.63
N GLY A 35 34.88 -14.91 -4.26
CA GLY A 35 33.68 -14.49 -4.95
C GLY A 35 32.54 -14.14 -3.99
N LEU A 36 31.76 -13.12 -4.37
CA LEU A 36 30.51 -12.73 -3.71
C LEU A 36 29.40 -12.60 -4.73
N VAL A 37 28.27 -13.26 -4.46
CA VAL A 37 27.03 -13.15 -5.24
C VAL A 37 25.93 -12.73 -4.28
N ALA A 38 25.15 -11.72 -4.65
CA ALA A 38 23.93 -11.35 -3.93
C ALA A 38 22.72 -11.46 -4.86
N CYS A 39 21.69 -12.18 -4.40
CA CYS A 39 20.44 -12.37 -5.11
C CYS A 39 19.33 -11.61 -4.41
N GLY A 40 18.47 -10.97 -5.20
CA GLY A 40 17.40 -10.11 -4.72
C GLY A 40 16.16 -10.84 -4.23
N GLY A 41 15.38 -10.14 -3.42
CA GLY A 41 14.10 -10.50 -2.83
C GLY A 41 13.68 -9.40 -1.87
N GLU A 42 12.57 -9.58 -1.14
CA GLU A 42 12.04 -8.57 -0.21
C GLU A 42 12.99 -8.27 0.96
N ASP A 43 13.84 -9.23 1.34
CA ASP A 43 14.80 -9.11 2.44
C ASP A 43 16.23 -8.82 1.95
N SER A 44 16.38 -8.33 0.71
CA SER A 44 17.70 -8.09 0.09
C SER A 44 17.95 -6.62 -0.19
N PHE A 45 19.22 -6.30 -0.43
CA PHE A 45 19.69 -4.96 -0.85
C PHE A 45 19.16 -3.85 0.08
N ALA A 46 18.59 -2.80 -0.48
CA ALA A 46 18.04 -1.68 0.28
C ALA A 46 16.90 -2.08 1.22
N LEU A 47 15.98 -2.95 0.76
CA LEU A 47 14.84 -3.44 1.56
C LEU A 47 15.31 -4.34 2.71
N GLY A 48 16.38 -5.12 2.51
CA GLY A 48 17.00 -5.95 3.53
C GLY A 48 17.89 -5.18 4.52
N GLY A 49 17.91 -3.84 4.46
CA GLY A 49 18.64 -2.98 5.41
C GLY A 49 20.14 -2.90 5.16
N TYR A 50 20.61 -3.13 3.93
CA TYR A 50 22.02 -3.10 3.58
C TYR A 50 22.53 -1.74 3.09
N GLN A 51 21.70 -0.70 3.10
CA GLN A 51 22.09 0.65 2.77
C GLN A 51 23.24 1.13 3.68
N ASP A 52 24.24 1.81 3.12
CA ASP A 52 25.44 2.31 3.78
C ASP A 52 26.31 1.24 4.48
N THR A 53 26.13 -0.04 4.13
CA THR A 53 26.89 -1.15 4.71
C THR A 53 28.13 -1.51 3.88
N GLU A 54 28.97 -2.42 4.43
CA GLU A 54 30.10 -2.96 3.68
C GLU A 54 29.66 -3.83 2.50
N LEU A 55 28.44 -4.41 2.51
CA LEU A 55 27.91 -5.14 1.36
C LEU A 55 27.68 -4.22 0.16
N GLU A 56 27.06 -3.06 0.38
CA GLU A 56 26.85 -2.07 -0.69
C GLU A 56 28.17 -1.61 -1.32
N LYS A 57 29.21 -1.40 -0.48
CA LYS A 57 30.55 -1.00 -0.96
C LYS A 57 31.30 -2.09 -1.74
N LEU A 58 30.86 -3.34 -1.63
CA LEU A 58 31.42 -4.48 -2.34
C LEU A 58 30.74 -4.80 -3.65
N LEU A 59 29.47 -4.48 -3.75
CA LEU A 59 28.62 -4.73 -4.92
C LEU A 59 28.62 -3.51 -5.86
N PRO A 60 28.48 -3.71 -7.16
CA PRO A 60 28.40 -2.62 -8.14
C PRO A 60 26.97 -2.03 -8.22
N VAL A 61 26.33 -1.80 -7.07
CA VAL A 61 24.94 -1.30 -6.97
C VAL A 61 24.86 -0.20 -5.92
N ASP A 62 23.97 0.77 -6.15
CA ASP A 62 23.59 1.80 -5.21
C ASP A 62 22.31 1.34 -4.51
N MET A 63 22.34 1.20 -3.20
CA MET A 63 21.20 0.73 -2.39
C MET A 63 20.36 1.87 -1.81
N GLN A 64 20.52 3.09 -2.33
CA GLN A 64 19.63 4.17 -1.97
C GLN A 64 18.23 3.90 -2.54
N LEU A 65 17.23 3.88 -1.66
CA LEU A 65 15.81 3.78 -2.06
C LEU A 65 15.38 5.10 -2.70
N ARG A 66 15.78 5.31 -3.95
CA ARG A 66 15.36 6.48 -4.72
C ARG A 66 13.88 6.33 -5.03
N GLY A 67 13.06 7.23 -4.53
CA GLY A 67 11.61 7.27 -4.79
C GLY A 67 10.71 6.53 -3.79
N VAL A 68 11.24 5.87 -2.77
CA VAL A 68 10.40 5.22 -1.72
C VAL A 68 9.75 6.24 -0.77
N ASN A 69 10.22 7.49 -0.77
CA ASN A 69 9.60 8.57 0.01
C ASN A 69 8.53 9.37 -0.75
N GLU A 70 8.32 9.11 -2.03
CA GLU A 70 7.13 9.62 -2.69
C GLU A 70 6.02 8.58 -2.49
N LYS A 71 5.20 8.76 -1.44
CA LYS A 71 3.89 8.09 -1.39
C LYS A 71 3.23 8.32 -2.75
N GLN A 72 3.01 7.23 -3.47
CA GLN A 72 2.27 7.31 -4.72
C GLN A 72 0.89 7.89 -4.40
N ASN A 73 0.45 8.87 -5.16
CA ASN A 73 -0.89 9.40 -5.01
C ASN A 73 -1.89 8.30 -5.31
N LEU A 74 -2.79 8.07 -4.37
CA LEU A 74 -3.87 7.09 -4.51
C LEU A 74 -5.10 7.78 -5.09
N ALA A 75 -5.75 7.17 -6.08
CA ALA A 75 -7.09 7.52 -6.49
C ALA A 75 -8.04 6.39 -6.06
N MET A 76 -8.92 6.66 -5.11
CA MET A 76 -9.86 5.70 -4.54
C MET A 76 -11.28 6.04 -4.96
N VAL A 77 -11.99 5.09 -5.56
CA VAL A 77 -13.43 5.20 -5.80
C VAL A 77 -14.15 4.16 -4.96
N MET A 78 -14.96 4.62 -4.03
CA MET A 78 -15.84 3.77 -3.22
C MET A 78 -17.19 3.63 -3.91
N VAL A 79 -17.65 2.39 -4.05
CA VAL A 79 -18.96 2.08 -4.65
C VAL A 79 -19.80 1.45 -3.56
N ILE A 80 -20.85 2.16 -3.13
CA ILE A 80 -21.68 1.80 -1.99
C ILE A 80 -23.06 1.39 -2.49
N ASP A 81 -23.47 0.17 -2.14
CA ASP A 81 -24.84 -0.29 -2.30
C ASP A 81 -25.72 0.43 -1.28
N HIS A 82 -26.78 1.08 -1.74
CA HIS A 82 -27.80 1.66 -0.87
C HIS A 82 -29.21 1.14 -1.18
N SER A 83 -29.29 -0.01 -1.85
CA SER A 83 -30.57 -0.69 -2.13
C SER A 83 -31.31 -1.06 -0.84
N GLY A 84 -32.62 -1.34 -0.97
CA GLY A 84 -33.49 -1.64 0.17
C GLY A 84 -33.03 -2.77 1.09
N SER A 85 -32.22 -3.73 0.59
CA SER A 85 -31.64 -4.80 1.42
C SER A 85 -30.58 -4.29 2.40
N MET A 86 -30.03 -3.09 2.18
CA MET A 86 -29.05 -2.47 3.07
C MET A 86 -29.69 -1.90 4.36
N SER A 87 -31.03 -1.87 4.47
CA SER A 87 -31.76 -1.53 5.69
C SER A 87 -31.81 -2.66 6.73
N GLU A 88 -31.28 -3.84 6.40
CA GLU A 88 -31.24 -4.97 7.33
C GLU A 88 -30.46 -4.62 8.59
N GLN A 89 -31.05 -4.91 9.76
CA GLN A 89 -30.48 -4.59 11.06
C GLN A 89 -29.39 -5.57 11.45
N THR A 90 -28.29 -5.03 11.98
CA THR A 90 -27.16 -5.76 12.54
C THR A 90 -26.89 -5.30 13.99
N GLU A 91 -25.92 -5.90 14.65
CA GLU A 91 -25.51 -5.49 16.01
C GLU A 91 -24.99 -4.04 16.10
N GLY A 92 -24.55 -3.45 14.96
CA GLY A 92 -23.94 -2.12 14.91
C GLY A 92 -24.81 -1.06 14.18
N GLY A 93 -26.06 -1.33 13.86
CA GLY A 93 -26.93 -0.49 13.05
C GLY A 93 -27.37 -1.23 11.79
N THR A 94 -27.76 -0.52 10.73
CA THR A 94 -28.08 -1.14 9.44
C THR A 94 -26.78 -1.49 8.68
N ASN A 95 -26.91 -2.35 7.67
CA ASN A 95 -25.79 -2.63 6.75
C ASN A 95 -25.31 -1.32 6.07
N LEU A 96 -26.23 -0.40 5.77
CA LEU A 96 -25.89 0.91 5.22
C LEU A 96 -25.10 1.77 6.21
N ASP A 97 -25.49 1.79 7.50
CA ASP A 97 -24.74 2.52 8.53
C ASP A 97 -23.30 2.03 8.65
N LEU A 98 -23.12 0.72 8.58
CA LEU A 98 -21.77 0.12 8.60
C LEU A 98 -20.97 0.47 7.34
N ALA A 99 -21.60 0.48 6.17
CA ALA A 99 -20.93 0.89 4.92
C ALA A 99 -20.53 2.37 4.95
N ILE A 100 -21.39 3.25 5.46
CA ILE A 100 -21.10 4.67 5.67
C ILE A 100 -19.92 4.85 6.64
N ALA A 101 -19.94 4.15 7.77
CA ALA A 101 -18.87 4.22 8.75
C ALA A 101 -17.52 3.74 8.18
N ALA A 102 -17.54 2.64 7.41
CA ALA A 102 -16.35 2.12 6.74
C ALA A 102 -15.82 3.09 5.68
N ALA A 103 -16.70 3.72 4.90
CA ALA A 103 -16.31 4.71 3.91
C ALA A 103 -15.65 5.94 4.55
N LYS A 104 -16.20 6.45 5.65
CA LYS A 104 -15.61 7.56 6.43
C LYS A 104 -14.24 7.19 6.98
N ALA A 105 -14.10 6.00 7.57
CA ALA A 105 -12.82 5.50 8.07
C ALA A 105 -11.77 5.37 6.95
N ALA A 106 -12.17 4.98 5.74
CA ALA A 106 -11.27 4.94 4.58
C ALA A 106 -10.81 6.35 4.17
N VAL A 107 -11.71 7.33 4.14
CA VAL A 107 -11.38 8.75 3.86
C VAL A 107 -10.37 9.29 4.87
N ASP A 108 -10.49 8.90 6.16
CA ASP A 108 -9.56 9.34 7.20
C ASP A 108 -8.11 8.89 6.97
N GLN A 109 -7.90 7.79 6.27
CA GLN A 109 -6.56 7.26 5.94
C GLN A 109 -5.91 7.96 4.73
N LEU A 110 -6.68 8.70 3.93
CA LEU A 110 -6.17 9.37 2.74
C LEU A 110 -5.42 10.65 3.07
N ASP A 111 -4.41 10.97 2.28
CA ASP A 111 -3.67 12.22 2.36
C ASP A 111 -4.25 13.29 1.40
N THR A 112 -3.87 14.55 1.58
CA THR A 112 -4.32 15.67 0.72
C THR A 112 -3.86 15.57 -0.74
N LYS A 113 -2.91 14.69 -1.04
CA LYS A 113 -2.42 14.41 -2.39
C LYS A 113 -3.26 13.34 -3.10
N ASP A 114 -3.99 12.53 -2.31
CA ASP A 114 -4.85 11.47 -2.81
C ASP A 114 -6.13 12.04 -3.42
N GLU A 115 -6.79 11.23 -4.22
CA GLU A 115 -8.09 11.52 -4.81
C GLU A 115 -9.13 10.51 -4.29
N VAL A 116 -10.32 10.99 -4.01
CA VAL A 116 -11.43 10.15 -3.56
C VAL A 116 -12.69 10.48 -4.33
N GLY A 117 -13.44 9.45 -4.68
CA GLY A 117 -14.79 9.54 -5.22
C GLY A 117 -15.70 8.56 -4.49
N VAL A 118 -16.98 8.91 -4.37
CA VAL A 118 -18.00 8.04 -3.77
C VAL A 118 -19.18 7.95 -4.71
N VAL A 119 -19.49 6.73 -5.10
CA VAL A 119 -20.65 6.40 -5.95
C VAL A 119 -21.59 5.53 -5.15
N THR A 120 -22.85 5.88 -5.12
CA THR A 120 -23.91 5.01 -4.62
C THR A 120 -24.64 4.37 -5.79
N PHE A 121 -25.18 3.18 -5.58
CA PHE A 121 -26.02 2.52 -6.55
C PHE A 121 -27.21 1.80 -5.92
N ASP A 122 -28.31 1.79 -6.67
CA ASP A 122 -29.52 1.02 -6.47
C ASP A 122 -29.99 0.50 -7.84
N ASP A 123 -31.10 1.00 -8.39
CA ASP A 123 -31.51 0.78 -9.79
C ASP A 123 -30.70 1.62 -10.79
N GLY A 124 -30.00 2.63 -10.32
CA GLY A 124 -29.09 3.50 -11.05
C GLY A 124 -27.76 3.68 -10.33
N TYR A 125 -27.11 4.80 -10.59
CA TYR A 125 -25.95 5.23 -9.79
C TYR A 125 -25.93 6.74 -9.65
N THR A 126 -25.35 7.20 -8.53
CA THR A 126 -25.17 8.63 -8.25
C THR A 126 -23.80 8.89 -7.66
N TRP A 127 -23.11 9.90 -8.17
CA TRP A 127 -21.89 10.41 -7.54
C TRP A 127 -22.28 11.27 -6.33
N GLN A 128 -22.06 10.75 -5.12
CA GLN A 128 -22.19 11.50 -3.88
C GLN A 128 -20.99 12.44 -3.70
N VAL A 129 -19.81 11.97 -4.06
CA VAL A 129 -18.58 12.73 -4.12
C VAL A 129 -17.93 12.46 -5.48
N PRO A 130 -17.84 13.46 -6.38
CA PRO A 130 -17.05 13.33 -7.60
C PRO A 130 -15.60 12.99 -7.29
N LEU A 131 -14.90 12.27 -8.20
CA LEU A 131 -13.48 11.97 -8.00
C LEU A 131 -12.68 13.27 -7.99
N GLU A 132 -12.21 13.66 -6.82
CA GLU A 132 -11.44 14.88 -6.60
C GLU A 132 -10.40 14.71 -5.49
N LYS A 133 -9.43 15.63 -5.42
CA LYS A 133 -8.40 15.60 -4.36
C LYS A 133 -9.02 15.78 -2.98
N VAL A 134 -8.46 15.06 -2.00
CA VAL A 134 -8.88 15.11 -0.59
C VAL A 134 -8.43 16.44 0.03
N LYS A 135 -9.19 17.50 -0.19
CA LYS A 135 -8.91 18.84 0.36
C LYS A 135 -9.55 19.08 1.72
N ASP A 136 -10.78 18.55 1.89
CA ASP A 136 -11.63 18.77 3.05
C ASP A 136 -12.37 17.49 3.38
N LYS A 137 -11.85 16.75 4.36
CA LYS A 137 -12.42 15.47 4.79
C LYS A 137 -13.80 15.65 5.43
N ASP A 138 -14.03 16.75 6.15
CA ASP A 138 -15.31 16.99 6.83
C ASP A 138 -16.43 17.16 5.81
N LYS A 139 -16.15 17.86 4.71
CA LYS A 139 -17.13 17.99 3.60
C LYS A 139 -17.42 16.67 2.94
N ILE A 140 -16.40 15.81 2.73
CA ILE A 140 -16.58 14.48 2.17
C ILE A 140 -17.40 13.61 3.12
N HIS A 141 -17.13 13.65 4.43
CA HIS A 141 -17.90 12.94 5.46
C HIS A 141 -19.37 13.38 5.44
N GLN A 142 -19.63 14.68 5.40
CA GLN A 142 -21.01 15.20 5.31
C GLN A 142 -21.72 14.67 4.06
N SER A 143 -21.05 14.62 2.91
CA SER A 143 -21.64 14.06 1.70
C SER A 143 -21.94 12.55 1.82
N ILE A 144 -21.05 11.79 2.47
CA ILE A 144 -21.26 10.36 2.74
C ILE A 144 -22.44 10.15 3.72
N GLU A 145 -22.59 11.00 4.71
CA GLU A 145 -23.71 10.94 5.69
C GLU A 145 -25.09 11.22 5.08
N THR A 146 -25.15 11.88 3.93
CA THR A 146 -26.43 12.09 3.23
C THR A 146 -26.94 10.86 2.49
N ILE A 147 -26.15 9.79 2.40
CA ILE A 147 -26.54 8.54 1.76
C ILE A 147 -27.69 7.93 2.56
N SER A 148 -28.83 7.69 1.91
CA SER A 148 -30.00 7.07 2.48
C SER A 148 -30.43 5.87 1.65
N GLU A 149 -31.27 5.03 2.20
CA GLU A 149 -31.81 3.86 1.52
C GLU A 149 -32.51 4.24 0.20
N GLY A 150 -32.25 3.44 -0.84
CA GLY A 150 -32.80 3.60 -2.19
C GLY A 150 -33.68 2.43 -2.62
N GLY A 151 -33.77 2.20 -3.91
CA GLY A 151 -34.66 1.22 -4.56
C GLY A 151 -34.05 -0.18 -4.71
N GLY A 152 -34.08 -0.71 -5.93
CA GLY A 152 -33.57 -2.06 -6.29
C GLY A 152 -32.04 -2.16 -6.33
N THR A 153 -31.50 -3.22 -6.98
CA THR A 153 -30.04 -3.44 -7.02
C THR A 153 -29.56 -3.69 -8.45
N THR A 154 -28.87 -2.71 -9.05
CA THR A 154 -28.25 -2.82 -10.38
C THR A 154 -26.79 -2.36 -10.38
N ILE A 155 -25.85 -3.27 -10.19
CA ILE A 155 -24.42 -2.97 -10.02
C ILE A 155 -23.73 -2.48 -11.30
N LYS A 156 -24.10 -2.98 -12.49
CA LYS A 156 -23.37 -2.71 -13.75
C LYS A 156 -23.17 -1.24 -14.10
N PRO A 157 -24.14 -0.33 -13.94
CA PRO A 157 -23.96 1.09 -14.22
C PRO A 157 -22.92 1.75 -13.31
N ALA A 158 -22.94 1.43 -12.01
CA ALA A 158 -22.05 2.03 -11.02
C ALA A 158 -20.57 1.69 -11.25
N VAL A 159 -20.25 0.43 -11.58
CA VAL A 159 -18.87 -0.01 -11.88
C VAL A 159 -18.34 0.58 -13.20
N ARG A 160 -19.25 0.95 -14.12
CA ARG A 160 -18.88 1.60 -15.39
C ARG A 160 -18.88 3.13 -15.34
N ALA A 161 -19.23 3.73 -14.22
CA ALA A 161 -19.19 5.18 -14.01
C ALA A 161 -17.75 5.74 -14.00
N ARG A 162 -17.00 5.40 -15.06
CA ARG A 162 -15.70 6.00 -15.36
C ARG A 162 -15.98 7.19 -16.28
N HIS A 163 -15.75 8.41 -15.79
CA HIS A 163 -15.69 9.68 -16.53
C HIS A 163 -16.66 9.82 -17.70
#